data_9752c58890b4b65fae42a65d3ab52a14
#
_entry.id   9752c58890b4b65fae42a65d3ab52a14
#
_cell.length_a   1.000
_cell.length_b   1.000
_cell.length_c   1.000
_cell.angle_alpha   90.00
_cell.angle_beta   90.00
_cell.angle_gamma   90.00
#
_symmetry.space_group_name_H-M   'P 1'
#
loop_
_entity.id
_entity.type
_entity.pdbx_description
1 polymer ?
#
loop_
_entity_poly.entity_id
_entity_poly.type
_entity_poly.pdbx_seq_one_letter_code
_entity_poly.pdbx_strand_id
1 'polypeptide(L)'
;MSGPDESTRPEEAGPAARPLAFAVAAMGGTWLAGADRPGAEARFAGAAADSRRVRPGQIFFALPGERVDGFEFCGQAAAAGAVAVVVAAARGIPPALATASPVAVIGVADPLVALADLARAVRAQFEGKVVGVTGSNGKTTTKELCAAALAAGASLGAASVLRTEGNYNTEIGLPLTILSATGRETFWVLEMAMRGCGQIALLADIARPHVGVITNVAGAHVELLGSIEEIARAKGELFAALGQPSGGVAVLPGGDALVEEQAAHLPESRKIRFDGGAPGPKDVLILETVPSGVAGQVVRFAVRGQPVVARLPLAGIHNARNAAAALAVAAALGLPAPAAASALSETRLPPHRSFPREAGGRIILDDCYNANPASMRAALGSVVTASAAPSSASPGTHVGGARAFAVLGDMLELGPDSVEQHRAVGRDAAQGLAGLAVVGPLGAEIARGAREAGLPADRVVTTSEPATAAAAVAAWTRPGDWILVKASRGMRLERAVDALVENFASGPR
;
A
#
# COMPACT_ATOMS: atom_id res chain seq x y z
N MET A 1 -33.26 16.55 -11.44
CA MET A 1 -32.97 16.22 -10.04
C MET A 1 -31.53 16.64 -9.77
N SER A 2 -31.37 17.64 -8.93
CA SER A 2 -30.12 18.31 -8.60
C SER A 2 -29.15 17.29 -7.96
N GLY A 3 -27.90 17.26 -8.41
CA GLY A 3 -26.86 16.45 -7.82
C GLY A 3 -26.58 16.86 -6.36
N PRO A 4 -26.01 15.98 -5.54
CA PRO A 4 -25.70 16.31 -4.16
C PRO A 4 -24.66 17.43 -4.10
N ASP A 5 -24.99 18.43 -3.28
CA ASP A 5 -24.19 19.61 -2.97
C ASP A 5 -22.79 19.22 -2.46
N GLU A 6 -21.75 19.60 -3.18
CA GLU A 6 -20.33 19.38 -2.83
C GLU A 6 -19.84 20.25 -1.65
N SER A 7 -20.70 21.07 -1.07
CA SER A 7 -20.32 22.09 -0.06
C SER A 7 -20.22 21.58 1.39
N THR A 8 -20.40 20.28 1.67
CA THR A 8 -20.43 19.74 3.05
C THR A 8 -19.32 18.72 3.35
N ARG A 9 -18.20 18.73 2.63
CA ARG A 9 -17.01 18.02 3.13
C ARG A 9 -16.44 18.86 4.28
N PRO A 10 -16.26 18.28 5.50
CA PRO A 10 -15.53 18.98 6.55
C PRO A 10 -14.15 19.34 5.99
N GLU A 11 -13.78 20.63 6.14
CA GLU A 11 -12.44 21.11 5.79
C GLU A 11 -11.41 20.18 6.41
N GLU A 12 -10.69 19.42 5.60
CA GLU A 12 -9.63 18.55 6.08
C GLU A 12 -8.60 19.42 6.79
N ALA A 13 -8.47 19.24 8.11
CA ALA A 13 -7.51 19.98 8.90
C ALA A 13 -6.11 19.79 8.31
N GLY A 14 -5.47 20.88 7.93
CA GLY A 14 -4.09 20.83 7.42
C GLY A 14 -3.08 20.35 8.46
N PRO A 15 -1.82 20.09 8.07
CA PRO A 15 -0.77 19.67 8.99
C PRO A 15 -0.61 20.63 10.17
N ALA A 16 -0.24 20.10 11.34
CA ALA A 16 -0.02 20.92 12.55
C ALA A 16 1.12 21.92 12.31
N ALA A 17 0.82 23.21 12.49
CA ALA A 17 1.80 24.25 12.31
C ALA A 17 2.82 24.28 13.47
N ARG A 18 4.14 24.36 13.14
CA ARG A 18 5.26 24.40 14.10
C ARG A 18 6.22 25.54 13.76
N PRO A 19 6.92 26.14 14.74
CA PRO A 19 7.92 27.16 14.47
C PRO A 19 9.05 26.63 13.59
N LEU A 20 9.57 27.43 12.66
CA LEU A 20 10.75 27.05 11.85
C LEU A 20 11.99 26.83 12.73
N ALA A 21 12.13 27.54 13.85
CA ALA A 21 13.21 27.33 14.80
C ALA A 21 13.21 25.89 15.37
N PHE A 22 12.04 25.27 15.57
CA PHE A 22 11.94 23.85 15.94
C PHE A 22 12.53 22.96 14.85
N ALA A 23 12.23 23.25 13.57
CA ALA A 23 12.77 22.46 12.47
C ALA A 23 14.30 22.61 12.37
N VAL A 24 14.83 23.81 12.48
CA VAL A 24 16.29 24.06 12.45
C VAL A 24 16.99 23.31 13.57
N ALA A 25 16.48 23.38 14.80
CA ALA A 25 17.04 22.65 15.93
C ALA A 25 16.96 21.13 15.76
N ALA A 26 15.81 20.61 15.31
CA ALA A 26 15.61 19.18 15.09
C ALA A 26 16.55 18.59 14.02
N MET A 27 16.86 19.36 12.99
CA MET A 27 17.73 18.97 11.89
C MET A 27 19.23 19.22 12.13
N GLY A 28 19.60 19.82 13.27
CA GLY A 28 20.97 20.31 13.47
C GLY A 28 21.40 21.33 12.39
N GLY A 29 20.43 22.08 11.88
CA GLY A 29 20.61 23.00 10.77
C GLY A 29 21.13 24.37 11.20
N THR A 30 21.56 25.16 10.22
CA THR A 30 21.95 26.56 10.37
C THR A 30 21.19 27.44 9.40
N TRP A 31 20.89 28.67 9.81
CA TRP A 31 20.30 29.66 8.91
C TRP A 31 21.35 30.15 7.92
N LEU A 32 21.17 29.90 6.63
CA LEU A 32 21.99 30.50 5.57
C LEU A 32 21.39 31.83 5.11
N ALA A 33 20.06 31.98 5.14
CA ALA A 33 19.34 33.22 4.91
C ALA A 33 18.03 33.22 5.66
N GLY A 34 17.54 34.41 6.07
CA GLY A 34 16.24 34.58 6.68
C GLY A 34 16.23 34.59 8.21
N ALA A 35 17.39 34.41 8.91
CA ALA A 35 17.48 34.48 10.36
C ALA A 35 17.03 35.83 10.95
N ASP A 36 17.35 36.93 10.25
CA ASP A 36 17.04 38.31 10.66
C ASP A 36 15.74 38.85 9.99
N ARG A 37 14.99 37.98 9.35
CA ARG A 37 13.74 38.33 8.65
C ARG A 37 12.53 37.90 9.46
N PRO A 38 11.33 38.48 9.22
CA PRO A 38 10.09 37.99 9.82
C PRO A 38 9.84 36.48 9.65
N GLY A 39 10.57 35.81 8.74
CA GLY A 39 10.54 34.37 8.54
C GLY A 39 11.11 33.52 9.66
N ALA A 40 11.94 34.05 10.58
CA ALA A 40 12.44 33.26 11.73
C ALA A 40 11.33 32.89 12.73
N GLU A 41 10.30 33.75 12.82
CA GLU A 41 9.07 33.47 13.59
C GLU A 41 8.02 32.71 12.78
N ALA A 42 8.27 32.48 11.47
CA ALA A 42 7.33 31.78 10.62
C ALA A 42 7.12 30.35 11.11
N ARG A 43 5.90 29.88 10.87
CA ARG A 43 5.50 28.50 11.17
C ARG A 43 5.46 27.70 9.87
N PHE A 44 5.85 26.45 9.93
CA PHE A 44 5.66 25.52 8.83
C PHE A 44 4.54 24.53 9.15
N ALA A 45 3.86 24.05 8.12
CA ALA A 45 2.80 23.06 8.20
C ALA A 45 3.04 21.97 7.14
N GLY A 46 3.78 20.93 7.53
CA GLY A 46 4.19 19.85 6.63
C GLY A 46 5.45 20.13 5.82
N ALA A 47 5.79 19.18 4.97
CA ALA A 47 6.98 19.24 4.13
C ALA A 47 6.74 18.61 2.74
N ALA A 48 7.60 18.95 1.78
CA ALA A 48 7.62 18.37 0.44
C ALA A 48 9.07 18.14 -0.03
N ALA A 49 9.26 17.13 -0.88
CA ALA A 49 10.51 16.84 -1.58
C ALA A 49 10.35 16.91 -3.13
N ASP A 50 9.14 17.16 -3.61
CA ASP A 50 8.82 17.41 -5.02
C ASP A 50 8.27 18.85 -5.13
N SER A 51 9.00 19.74 -5.85
CA SER A 51 8.64 21.15 -6.00
C SER A 51 7.25 21.38 -6.63
N ARG A 52 6.77 20.43 -7.43
CA ARG A 52 5.45 20.47 -8.08
C ARG A 52 4.30 20.18 -7.10
N ARG A 53 4.61 19.61 -5.94
CA ARG A 53 3.67 19.19 -4.89
C ARG A 53 3.76 20.07 -3.64
N VAL A 54 4.60 21.09 -3.65
CA VAL A 54 4.69 22.05 -2.55
C VAL A 54 3.35 22.78 -2.40
N ARG A 55 2.90 22.89 -1.15
CA ARG A 55 1.75 23.68 -0.76
C ARG A 55 2.21 24.87 0.10
N PRO A 56 1.46 25.99 0.10
CA PRO A 56 1.80 27.12 0.95
C PRO A 56 1.99 26.72 2.42
N GLY A 57 3.04 27.25 3.03
CA GLY A 57 3.36 26.95 4.43
C GLY A 57 4.25 25.73 4.66
N GLN A 58 4.61 24.97 3.64
CA GLN A 58 5.48 23.80 3.78
C GLN A 58 6.98 24.15 3.75
N ILE A 59 7.79 23.25 4.32
CA ILE A 59 9.25 23.22 4.11
C ILE A 59 9.53 22.37 2.87
N PHE A 60 10.34 22.87 1.94
CA PHE A 60 10.85 22.09 0.80
C PHE A 60 12.21 21.52 1.12
N PHE A 61 12.40 20.23 0.96
CA PHE A 61 13.68 19.53 1.08
C PHE A 61 14.29 19.33 -0.32
N ALA A 62 15.41 19.99 -0.58
CA ALA A 62 16.13 19.89 -1.84
C ALA A 62 17.01 18.64 -1.85
N LEU A 63 16.39 17.48 -2.06
CA LEU A 63 17.08 16.19 -2.08
C LEU A 63 17.85 16.00 -3.39
N PRO A 64 19.10 15.49 -3.35
CA PRO A 64 19.80 15.05 -4.55
C PRO A 64 19.12 13.79 -5.12
N GLY A 65 18.89 13.75 -6.40
CA GLY A 65 18.31 12.61 -7.10
C GLY A 65 19.20 12.11 -8.24
N GLU A 66 19.01 10.87 -8.67
CA GLU A 66 19.81 10.26 -9.76
C GLU A 66 19.68 10.98 -11.10
N ARG A 67 18.53 11.57 -11.39
CA ARG A 67 18.21 12.22 -12.68
C ARG A 67 18.05 13.72 -12.55
N VAL A 68 17.70 14.21 -11.37
CA VAL A 68 17.29 15.59 -11.14
C VAL A 68 17.73 16.01 -9.74
N ASP A 69 18.39 17.14 -9.62
CA ASP A 69 18.84 17.71 -8.35
C ASP A 69 17.78 18.67 -7.78
N GLY A 70 17.25 18.36 -6.60
CA GLY A 70 16.24 19.19 -5.92
C GLY A 70 16.69 20.63 -5.64
N PHE A 71 17.99 20.89 -5.56
CA PHE A 71 18.55 22.22 -5.35
C PHE A 71 18.18 23.21 -6.47
N GLU A 72 18.07 22.75 -7.71
CA GLU A 72 17.67 23.56 -8.86
C GLU A 72 16.21 24.02 -8.81
N PHE A 73 15.38 23.36 -8.01
CA PHE A 73 13.94 23.63 -7.89
C PHE A 73 13.58 24.47 -6.66
N CYS A 74 14.55 24.96 -5.90
CA CYS A 74 14.30 25.81 -4.72
C CYS A 74 13.50 27.08 -5.07
N GLY A 75 13.78 27.70 -6.23
CA GLY A 75 13.03 28.85 -6.72
C GLY A 75 11.57 28.51 -7.05
N GLN A 76 11.33 27.35 -7.66
CA GLN A 76 9.97 26.88 -7.94
C GLN A 76 9.19 26.57 -6.65
N ALA A 77 9.85 25.93 -5.67
CA ALA A 77 9.26 25.65 -4.37
C ALA A 77 8.89 26.94 -3.62
N ALA A 78 9.76 27.95 -3.67
CA ALA A 78 9.50 29.27 -3.12
C ALA A 78 8.27 29.94 -3.77
N ALA A 79 8.20 29.92 -5.11
CA ALA A 79 7.07 30.45 -5.86
C ALA A 79 5.75 29.71 -5.57
N ALA A 80 5.82 28.41 -5.22
CA ALA A 80 4.68 27.61 -4.80
C ALA A 80 4.28 27.85 -3.33
N GLY A 81 4.97 28.73 -2.60
CA GLY A 81 4.61 29.13 -1.23
C GLY A 81 5.33 28.35 -0.13
N ALA A 82 6.48 27.72 -0.42
CA ALA A 82 7.31 27.18 0.64
C ALA A 82 7.75 28.31 1.59
N VAL A 83 7.72 28.07 2.90
CA VAL A 83 8.18 29.03 3.92
C VAL A 83 9.68 28.90 4.17
N ALA A 84 10.25 27.74 3.88
CA ALA A 84 11.66 27.47 3.96
C ALA A 84 12.09 26.42 2.93
N VAL A 85 13.38 26.47 2.53
CA VAL A 85 14.02 25.39 1.79
C VAL A 85 15.20 24.84 2.61
N VAL A 86 15.35 23.52 2.61
CA VAL A 86 16.45 22.82 3.26
C VAL A 86 17.42 22.34 2.20
N VAL A 87 18.67 22.74 2.30
CA VAL A 87 19.74 22.45 1.33
C VAL A 87 20.97 21.89 2.03
N ALA A 88 21.84 21.18 1.31
CA ALA A 88 23.14 20.84 1.82
C ALA A 88 23.96 22.14 2.03
N ALA A 89 24.46 22.37 3.25
CA ALA A 89 25.14 23.61 3.63
C ALA A 89 26.33 23.94 2.73
N ALA A 90 27.04 22.92 2.25
CA ALA A 90 28.14 23.05 1.31
C ALA A 90 27.78 23.68 -0.05
N ARG A 91 26.46 23.61 -0.40
CA ARG A 91 25.93 24.20 -1.65
C ARG A 91 25.67 25.72 -1.53
N GLY A 92 25.56 26.22 -0.29
CA GLY A 92 25.21 27.61 -0.03
C GLY A 92 23.75 27.95 -0.36
N ILE A 93 23.49 29.25 -0.53
CA ILE A 93 22.17 29.79 -0.86
C ILE A 93 21.85 29.51 -2.33
N PRO A 94 20.70 28.91 -2.68
CA PRO A 94 20.29 28.75 -4.07
C PRO A 94 20.25 30.09 -4.80
N PRO A 95 20.82 30.23 -6.02
CA PRO A 95 20.87 31.50 -6.77
C PRO A 95 19.50 32.17 -6.91
N ALA A 96 18.44 31.41 -7.09
CA ALA A 96 17.07 31.91 -7.19
C ALA A 96 16.54 32.55 -5.89
N LEU A 97 17.21 32.35 -4.74
CA LEU A 97 16.84 32.87 -3.42
C LEU A 97 17.87 33.84 -2.84
N ALA A 98 18.93 34.15 -3.58
CA ALA A 98 20.03 35.01 -3.12
C ALA A 98 19.62 36.46 -2.86
N THR A 99 18.60 36.97 -3.60
CA THR A 99 18.16 38.35 -3.50
C THR A 99 16.74 38.43 -2.95
N ALA A 100 16.56 39.17 -1.84
CA ALA A 100 15.26 39.62 -1.26
C ALA A 100 14.09 38.57 -1.17
N SER A 101 14.41 37.28 -1.17
CA SER A 101 13.38 36.25 -0.99
C SER A 101 12.85 36.23 0.45
N PRO A 102 11.53 36.18 0.68
CA PRO A 102 10.95 36.01 2.01
C PRO A 102 11.15 34.59 2.55
N VAL A 103 11.57 33.64 1.71
CA VAL A 103 11.75 32.23 2.06
C VAL A 103 13.05 32.03 2.82
N ALA A 104 12.98 31.32 3.96
CA ALA A 104 14.16 30.97 4.73
C ALA A 104 14.99 29.90 4.00
N VAL A 105 16.32 29.97 4.13
CA VAL A 105 17.22 28.93 3.63
C VAL A 105 17.94 28.31 4.82
N ILE A 106 17.72 27.01 5.01
CA ILE A 106 18.30 26.22 6.10
C ILE A 106 19.36 25.30 5.51
N GLY A 107 20.61 25.48 5.96
CA GLY A 107 21.73 24.61 5.59
C GLY A 107 21.84 23.45 6.58
N VAL A 108 21.96 22.24 6.07
CA VAL A 108 22.17 21.00 6.83
C VAL A 108 23.34 20.21 6.23
N ALA A 109 23.87 19.23 6.96
CA ALA A 109 24.91 18.36 6.43
C ALA A 109 24.38 17.51 5.25
N ASP A 110 23.24 16.85 5.46
CA ASP A 110 22.54 16.01 4.47
C ASP A 110 21.03 16.27 4.57
N PRO A 111 20.36 16.75 3.49
CA PRO A 111 18.93 17.02 3.50
C PRO A 111 18.06 15.77 3.72
N LEU A 112 18.50 14.58 3.32
CA LEU A 112 17.73 13.33 3.54
C LEU A 112 17.78 12.92 5.03
N VAL A 113 18.94 12.99 5.65
CA VAL A 113 19.11 12.78 7.10
C VAL A 113 18.29 13.80 7.88
N ALA A 114 18.37 15.07 7.48
CA ALA A 114 17.61 16.15 8.11
C ALA A 114 16.11 15.97 8.04
N LEU A 115 15.59 15.43 6.93
CA LEU A 115 14.17 15.08 6.76
C LEU A 115 13.76 13.99 7.78
N ALA A 116 14.60 12.98 7.95
CA ALA A 116 14.38 11.91 8.93
C ALA A 116 14.44 12.45 10.36
N ASP A 117 15.40 13.33 10.68
CA ASP A 117 15.56 13.91 12.02
C ASP A 117 14.38 14.81 12.40
N LEU A 118 13.88 15.61 11.44
CA LEU A 118 12.67 16.41 11.68
C LEU A 118 11.45 15.52 11.93
N ALA A 119 11.31 14.43 11.18
CA ALA A 119 10.23 13.47 11.39
C ALA A 119 10.35 12.76 12.75
N ARG A 120 11.56 12.38 13.20
CA ARG A 120 11.81 11.84 14.56
C ARG A 120 11.39 12.81 15.65
N ALA A 121 11.72 14.11 15.48
CA ALA A 121 11.35 15.15 16.44
C ALA A 121 9.84 15.34 16.51
N VAL A 122 9.14 15.31 15.37
CA VAL A 122 7.66 15.36 15.33
C VAL A 122 7.06 14.08 15.92
N ARG A 123 7.62 12.90 15.59
CA ARG A 123 7.19 11.62 16.19
C ARG A 123 7.33 11.60 17.71
N ALA A 124 8.38 12.20 18.25
CA ALA A 124 8.62 12.28 19.69
C ALA A 124 7.54 13.08 20.44
N GLN A 125 6.85 14.01 19.77
CA GLN A 125 5.75 14.79 20.34
C GLN A 125 4.38 14.06 20.24
N PHE A 126 4.29 12.95 19.51
CA PHE A 126 3.05 12.23 19.34
C PHE A 126 2.84 11.21 20.46
N GLU A 127 1.78 11.39 21.24
CA GLU A 127 1.44 10.53 22.39
C GLU A 127 0.54 9.34 22.02
N GLY A 128 -0.05 9.36 20.82
CA GLY A 128 -0.92 8.29 20.32
C GLY A 128 -0.15 7.01 19.97
N LYS A 129 -0.85 6.05 19.39
CA LYS A 129 -0.28 4.73 19.04
C LYS A 129 0.14 4.68 17.59
N VAL A 130 1.31 4.09 17.34
CA VAL A 130 1.87 3.92 15.99
C VAL A 130 1.93 2.44 15.64
N VAL A 131 1.43 2.10 14.44
CA VAL A 131 1.47 0.77 13.84
C VAL A 131 2.39 0.84 12.63
N GLY A 132 3.44 0.01 12.60
CA GLY A 132 4.29 -0.22 11.44
C GLY A 132 3.83 -1.45 10.68
N VAL A 133 3.68 -1.37 9.37
CA VAL A 133 3.23 -2.49 8.52
C VAL A 133 4.25 -2.77 7.43
N THR A 134 4.82 -3.98 7.42
CA THR A 134 5.68 -4.48 6.34
C THR A 134 5.24 -5.86 5.87
N GLY A 135 5.91 -6.41 4.87
CA GLY A 135 5.66 -7.73 4.30
C GLY A 135 5.95 -7.78 2.80
N SER A 136 5.99 -8.95 2.22
CA SER A 136 6.17 -9.09 0.77
C SER A 136 4.94 -8.63 0.01
N ASN A 137 3.75 -9.10 0.41
CA ASN A 137 2.46 -8.78 -0.19
C ASN A 137 1.48 -8.26 0.86
N GLY A 138 0.43 -7.54 0.45
CA GLY A 138 -0.67 -7.15 1.33
C GLY A 138 -0.42 -5.94 2.23
N LYS A 139 0.78 -5.33 2.23
CA LYS A 139 1.11 -4.17 3.08
C LYS A 139 0.07 -3.06 3.02
N THR A 140 -0.20 -2.55 1.82
CA THR A 140 -1.14 -1.43 1.61
C THR A 140 -2.56 -1.81 2.00
N THR A 141 -3.02 -3.01 1.62
CA THR A 141 -4.35 -3.51 2.00
C THR A 141 -4.47 -3.63 3.52
N THR A 142 -3.47 -4.23 4.18
CA THR A 142 -3.45 -4.35 5.64
C THR A 142 -3.42 -2.99 6.32
N LYS A 143 -2.64 -2.04 5.80
CA LYS A 143 -2.59 -0.65 6.30
C LYS A 143 -3.97 0.01 6.22
N GLU A 144 -4.70 -0.10 5.11
CA GLU A 144 -6.04 0.48 4.97
C GLU A 144 -7.06 -0.21 5.89
N LEU A 145 -7.01 -1.54 5.99
CA LEU A 145 -7.84 -2.32 6.92
C LEU A 145 -7.54 -1.96 8.39
N CYS A 146 -6.26 -1.78 8.76
CA CYS A 146 -5.88 -1.30 10.08
C CYS A 146 -6.44 0.10 10.33
N ALA A 147 -6.31 1.01 9.38
CA ALA A 147 -6.82 2.37 9.53
C ALA A 147 -8.35 2.38 9.74
N ALA A 148 -9.10 1.58 8.98
CA ALA A 148 -10.54 1.43 9.15
C ALA A 148 -10.91 0.83 10.53
N ALA A 149 -10.26 -0.27 10.92
CA ALA A 149 -10.49 -0.92 12.21
C ALA A 149 -10.20 0.01 13.40
N LEU A 150 -9.12 0.81 13.32
CA LEU A 150 -8.71 1.73 14.39
C LEU A 150 -9.63 2.96 14.47
N ALA A 151 -10.10 3.49 13.34
CA ALA A 151 -11.00 4.64 13.29
C ALA A 151 -12.32 4.39 14.03
N ALA A 152 -12.88 3.17 13.94
CA ALA A 152 -14.15 2.84 14.59
C ALA A 152 -13.99 2.29 16.01
N GLY A 153 -12.82 1.78 16.35
CA GLY A 153 -12.54 1.23 17.69
C GLY A 153 -12.35 2.29 18.76
N ALA A 154 -12.10 3.54 18.39
CA ALA A 154 -12.00 4.64 19.33
C ALA A 154 -13.39 5.22 19.58
N SER A 155 -13.84 5.18 20.84
CA SER A 155 -15.13 5.73 21.32
C SER A 155 -15.25 7.27 21.17
N LEU A 156 -14.33 7.90 20.49
CA LEU A 156 -14.21 9.32 20.23
C LEU A 156 -14.53 9.52 18.74
N GLY A 157 -15.66 10.12 18.43
CA GLY A 157 -16.16 10.33 17.08
C GLY A 157 -15.07 10.54 16.05
N ALA A 158 -15.09 9.76 14.98
CA ALA A 158 -14.13 9.66 13.89
C ALA A 158 -12.69 9.92 14.35
N ALA A 159 -12.12 8.98 15.13
CA ALA A 159 -10.72 9.08 15.55
C ALA A 159 -9.88 9.27 14.30
N SER A 160 -9.21 10.40 14.23
CA SER A 160 -8.37 10.71 13.10
C SER A 160 -7.20 9.72 13.06
N VAL A 161 -7.06 9.02 11.97
CA VAL A 161 -5.97 8.06 11.73
C VAL A 161 -5.08 8.61 10.63
N LEU A 162 -3.85 8.96 10.96
CA LEU A 162 -2.83 9.21 9.94
C LEU A 162 -2.43 7.86 9.34
N ARG A 163 -2.37 7.79 8.01
CA ARG A 163 -1.87 6.61 7.31
C ARG A 163 -0.98 7.01 6.14
N THR A 164 -0.07 6.13 5.79
CA THR A 164 0.75 6.30 4.58
C THR A 164 -0.12 6.44 3.34
N GLU A 165 0.03 7.52 2.60
CA GLU A 165 -0.65 7.74 1.33
C GLU A 165 0.17 7.14 0.18
N GLY A 166 -0.53 6.52 -0.78
CA GLY A 166 0.09 5.98 -1.99
C GLY A 166 1.25 5.03 -1.68
N ASN A 167 2.46 5.40 -2.15
CA ASN A 167 3.71 4.69 -1.96
C ASN A 167 4.73 5.44 -1.09
N TYR A 168 4.28 6.32 -0.19
CA TYR A 168 5.13 7.07 0.73
C TYR A 168 5.66 6.19 1.88
N ASN A 169 6.24 5.06 1.54
CA ASN A 169 6.65 3.98 2.44
C ASN A 169 8.17 3.75 2.48
N THR A 170 8.95 4.73 2.01
CA THR A 170 10.42 4.72 1.98
C THR A 170 11.00 5.79 2.90
N GLU A 171 12.33 5.92 2.91
CA GLU A 171 13.13 6.91 3.69
C GLU A 171 12.76 8.37 3.39
N ILE A 172 12.10 8.65 2.28
CA ILE A 172 11.55 9.98 1.95
C ILE A 172 10.06 10.03 2.31
N GLY A 173 9.31 9.02 1.91
CA GLY A 173 7.85 9.02 2.00
C GLY A 173 7.32 8.93 3.43
N LEU A 174 7.91 8.07 4.27
CA LEU A 174 7.48 7.90 5.66
C LEU A 174 7.71 9.17 6.50
N PRO A 175 8.88 9.86 6.43
CA PRO A 175 9.04 11.16 7.06
C PRO A 175 8.01 12.19 6.59
N LEU A 176 7.78 12.31 5.29
CA LEU A 176 6.78 13.24 4.75
C LEU A 176 5.36 12.93 5.26
N THR A 177 5.01 11.64 5.41
CA THR A 177 3.75 11.21 6.02
C THR A 177 3.67 11.69 7.49
N ILE A 178 4.72 11.50 8.29
CA ILE A 178 4.75 11.96 9.69
C ILE A 178 4.60 13.50 9.77
N LEU A 179 5.27 14.22 8.87
CA LEU A 179 5.21 15.68 8.83
C LEU A 179 3.86 16.21 8.35
N SER A 180 3.01 15.38 7.74
CA SER A 180 1.64 15.73 7.36
C SER A 180 0.63 15.60 8.51
N ALA A 181 1.04 15.12 9.69
CA ALA A 181 0.17 14.95 10.85
C ALA A 181 -0.47 16.27 11.28
N THR A 182 -1.79 16.24 11.52
CA THR A 182 -2.60 17.41 11.93
C THR A 182 -2.50 17.70 13.44
N GLY A 183 -1.99 16.72 14.21
CA GLY A 183 -1.95 16.76 15.68
C GLY A 183 -3.26 16.36 16.35
N ARG A 184 -4.25 15.91 15.59
CA ARG A 184 -5.56 15.44 16.09
C ARG A 184 -5.68 13.92 16.06
N GLU A 185 -4.71 13.24 15.44
CA GLU A 185 -4.72 11.80 15.28
C GLU A 185 -4.51 11.10 16.63
N THR A 186 -5.20 9.97 16.81
CA THR A 186 -4.99 9.04 17.91
C THR A 186 -4.10 7.88 17.49
N PHE A 187 -4.12 7.56 16.19
CA PHE A 187 -3.36 6.45 15.62
C PHE A 187 -2.61 6.89 14.37
N TRP A 188 -1.39 6.35 14.20
CA TRP A 188 -0.66 6.39 12.94
C TRP A 188 -0.47 4.97 12.42
N VAL A 189 -0.79 4.73 11.15
CA VAL A 189 -0.58 3.44 10.46
C VAL A 189 0.39 3.67 9.31
N LEU A 190 1.64 3.27 9.52
CA LEU A 190 2.76 3.58 8.64
C LEU A 190 3.21 2.33 7.89
N GLU A 191 3.08 2.36 6.56
CA GLU A 191 3.59 1.32 5.67
C GLU A 191 5.11 1.47 5.51
N MET A 192 5.84 0.36 5.58
CA MET A 192 7.30 0.31 5.49
C MET A 192 7.71 -0.66 4.38
N ALA A 193 8.32 -0.13 3.33
CA ALA A 193 8.86 -0.90 2.22
C ALA A 193 10.39 -0.92 2.29
N MET A 194 10.99 -1.92 1.60
CA MET A 194 12.43 -2.07 1.52
C MET A 194 12.86 -2.61 0.17
N ARG A 195 14.09 -2.34 -0.20
CA ARG A 195 14.86 -2.97 -1.28
C ARG A 195 16.14 -3.64 -0.76
N GLY A 196 16.51 -3.39 0.50
CA GLY A 196 17.72 -3.91 1.13
C GLY A 196 17.61 -3.97 2.65
N CYS A 197 18.57 -4.67 3.29
CA CYS A 197 18.70 -4.70 4.74
C CYS A 197 18.99 -3.30 5.30
N GLY A 198 18.58 -3.04 6.55
CA GLY A 198 18.75 -1.76 7.25
C GLY A 198 17.67 -0.73 6.95
N GLN A 199 16.92 -0.89 5.84
CA GLN A 199 15.90 0.09 5.47
C GLN A 199 14.67 0.04 6.39
N ILE A 200 14.19 -1.14 6.76
CA ILE A 200 13.08 -1.27 7.72
C ILE A 200 13.53 -0.79 9.10
N ALA A 201 14.78 -1.07 9.51
CA ALA A 201 15.33 -0.57 10.77
C ALA A 201 15.33 0.97 10.83
N LEU A 202 15.76 1.64 9.75
CA LEU A 202 15.71 3.09 9.63
C LEU A 202 14.27 3.63 9.75
N LEU A 203 13.32 3.05 9.00
CA LEU A 203 11.92 3.46 9.03
C LEU A 203 11.30 3.24 10.41
N ALA A 204 11.62 2.11 11.05
CA ALA A 204 11.13 1.78 12.38
C ALA A 204 11.75 2.69 13.47
N ASP A 205 13.01 3.11 13.34
CA ASP A 205 13.65 4.08 14.23
C ASP A 205 12.97 5.46 14.13
N ILE A 206 12.62 5.91 12.93
CA ILE A 206 11.87 7.16 12.71
C ILE A 206 10.46 7.05 13.29
N ALA A 207 9.74 5.96 13.01
CA ALA A 207 8.34 5.77 13.37
C ALA A 207 8.13 5.37 14.83
N ARG A 208 9.07 4.66 15.46
CA ARG A 208 8.98 4.07 16.81
C ARG A 208 7.64 3.41 17.05
N PRO A 209 7.33 2.31 16.32
CA PRO A 209 6.00 1.69 16.37
C PRO A 209 5.74 1.01 17.72
N HIS A 210 4.48 1.06 18.18
CA HIS A 210 3.97 0.30 19.32
C HIS A 210 3.49 -1.10 18.89
N VAL A 211 3.07 -1.23 17.64
CA VAL A 211 2.70 -2.50 17.03
C VAL A 211 3.42 -2.63 15.69
N GLY A 212 4.11 -3.73 15.49
CA GLY A 212 4.74 -4.08 14.22
C GLY A 212 4.01 -5.24 13.56
N VAL A 213 3.67 -5.09 12.28
CA VAL A 213 2.97 -6.12 11.50
C VAL A 213 3.86 -6.61 10.37
N ILE A 214 4.11 -7.91 10.30
CA ILE A 214 4.63 -8.57 9.10
C ILE A 214 3.48 -9.36 8.48
N THR A 215 3.03 -8.96 7.29
CA THR A 215 1.88 -9.61 6.64
C THR A 215 2.19 -11.01 6.14
N ASN A 216 3.34 -11.18 5.51
CA ASN A 216 3.91 -12.43 5.02
C ASN A 216 5.34 -12.22 4.54
N VAL A 217 6.07 -13.32 4.38
CA VAL A 217 7.35 -13.40 3.66
C VAL A 217 7.15 -14.27 2.42
N ALA A 218 7.49 -13.75 1.26
CA ALA A 218 7.44 -14.44 -0.02
C ALA A 218 8.57 -13.97 -0.92
N GLY A 219 8.88 -14.71 -1.98
CA GLY A 219 9.97 -14.44 -2.90
C GLY A 219 9.85 -13.17 -3.75
N ALA A 220 9.38 -12.07 -3.17
CA ALA A 220 9.44 -10.74 -3.77
C ALA A 220 10.81 -10.11 -3.46
N HIS A 221 11.46 -9.50 -4.46
CA HIS A 221 12.80 -8.89 -4.31
C HIS A 221 13.95 -9.88 -4.05
N VAL A 222 13.79 -11.16 -4.41
CA VAL A 222 14.88 -12.17 -4.30
C VAL A 222 16.10 -11.74 -5.09
N GLU A 223 15.93 -11.09 -6.22
CA GLU A 223 17.03 -10.54 -7.04
C GLU A 223 17.93 -9.58 -6.25
N LEU A 224 17.38 -8.81 -5.34
CA LEU A 224 18.10 -7.79 -4.57
C LEU A 224 18.70 -8.33 -3.27
N LEU A 225 18.07 -9.33 -2.65
CA LEU A 225 18.42 -9.82 -1.32
C LEU A 225 19.00 -11.25 -1.32
N GLY A 226 18.92 -11.95 -2.45
CA GLY A 226 19.54 -13.27 -2.66
C GLY A 226 18.70 -14.45 -2.19
N SER A 227 18.02 -14.39 -1.02
CA SER A 227 17.21 -15.50 -0.51
C SER A 227 15.94 -15.06 0.23
N ILE A 228 15.04 -16.00 0.47
CA ILE A 228 13.80 -15.75 1.23
C ILE A 228 14.08 -15.50 2.72
N GLU A 229 15.13 -16.11 3.25
CA GLU A 229 15.61 -15.96 4.62
C GLU A 229 16.14 -14.52 4.82
N GLU A 230 16.90 -13.98 3.84
CA GLU A 230 17.36 -12.60 3.87
C GLU A 230 16.18 -11.61 3.81
N ILE A 231 15.15 -11.92 3.02
CA ILE A 231 13.92 -11.15 2.98
C ILE A 231 13.22 -11.18 4.34
N ALA A 232 13.15 -12.35 4.98
CA ALA A 232 12.57 -12.49 6.32
C ALA A 232 13.36 -11.67 7.35
N ARG A 233 14.69 -11.75 7.32
CA ARG A 233 15.59 -11.02 8.23
C ARG A 233 15.43 -9.52 8.07
N ALA A 234 15.44 -9.00 6.84
CA ALA A 234 15.25 -7.58 6.57
C ALA A 234 13.86 -7.07 7.02
N LYS A 235 12.80 -7.87 6.88
CA LYS A 235 11.47 -7.51 7.42
C LYS A 235 11.42 -7.64 8.95
N GLY A 236 12.16 -8.60 9.50
CA GLY A 236 12.32 -8.82 10.94
C GLY A 236 12.92 -7.64 11.70
N GLU A 237 13.64 -6.74 11.01
CA GLU A 237 14.11 -5.46 11.57
C GLU A 237 12.99 -4.67 12.24
N LEU A 238 11.74 -4.78 11.73
CA LEU A 238 10.57 -4.17 12.36
C LEU A 238 10.32 -4.75 13.76
N PHE A 239 10.42 -6.06 13.93
CA PHE A 239 10.22 -6.69 15.24
C PHE A 239 11.39 -6.42 16.19
N ALA A 240 12.62 -6.34 15.68
CA ALA A 240 13.78 -5.95 16.46
C ALA A 240 13.60 -4.54 17.07
N ALA A 241 13.00 -3.60 16.34
CA ALA A 241 12.71 -2.25 16.81
C ALA A 241 11.64 -2.19 17.92
N LEU A 242 10.81 -3.23 18.10
CA LEU A 242 9.80 -3.29 19.17
C LEU A 242 10.41 -3.57 20.56
N GLY A 243 11.67 -3.96 20.60
CA GLY A 243 12.34 -4.39 21.84
C GLY A 243 12.53 -3.29 22.88
N GLN A 244 12.77 -2.04 22.48
CA GLN A 244 13.18 -0.96 23.39
C GLN A 244 12.70 0.43 22.91
N PRO A 245 12.34 1.33 23.79
CA PRO A 245 11.87 1.20 25.18
C PRO A 245 10.36 0.95 25.27
N SER A 246 9.64 0.89 24.15
CA SER A 246 8.18 0.98 24.06
C SER A 246 7.42 -0.28 24.49
N GLY A 247 8.09 -1.42 24.65
CA GLY A 247 7.38 -2.67 24.96
C GLY A 247 6.38 -3.11 23.88
N GLY A 248 6.66 -2.83 22.59
CA GLY A 248 5.74 -3.02 21.46
C GLY A 248 5.31 -4.47 21.22
N VAL A 249 4.25 -4.68 20.46
CA VAL A 249 3.63 -5.98 20.15
C VAL A 249 3.89 -6.36 18.70
N ALA A 250 4.34 -7.60 18.47
CA ALA A 250 4.46 -8.18 17.14
C ALA A 250 3.14 -8.83 16.71
N VAL A 251 2.66 -8.47 15.54
CA VAL A 251 1.52 -9.10 14.84
C VAL A 251 2.08 -9.86 13.65
N LEU A 252 1.88 -11.18 13.63
CA LEU A 252 2.54 -12.09 12.68
C LEU A 252 1.60 -13.21 12.20
N PRO A 253 1.84 -13.78 10.99
CA PRO A 253 1.10 -14.95 10.52
C PRO A 253 1.50 -16.17 11.35
N GLY A 254 0.53 -16.76 12.06
CA GLY A 254 0.76 -17.92 12.91
C GLY A 254 1.18 -19.15 12.10
N GLY A 255 2.28 -19.80 12.54
CA GLY A 255 2.84 -20.99 11.91
C GLY A 255 3.76 -20.72 10.71
N ASP A 256 4.01 -19.47 10.34
CA ASP A 256 5.06 -19.13 9.37
C ASP A 256 6.43 -19.12 10.06
N ALA A 257 7.20 -20.18 9.83
CA ALA A 257 8.47 -20.41 10.52
C ALA A 257 9.48 -19.27 10.32
N LEU A 258 9.53 -18.68 9.12
CA LEU A 258 10.45 -17.57 8.82
C LEU A 258 10.09 -16.30 9.59
N VAL A 259 8.81 -16.05 9.78
CA VAL A 259 8.33 -14.86 10.52
C VAL A 259 8.38 -15.11 12.03
N GLU A 260 8.05 -16.33 12.48
CA GLU A 260 8.15 -16.73 13.90
C GLU A 260 9.61 -16.60 14.42
N GLU A 261 10.58 -16.99 13.61
CA GLU A 261 12.01 -16.84 13.92
C GLU A 261 12.37 -15.36 14.17
N GLN A 262 11.87 -14.45 13.33
CA GLN A 262 12.14 -13.02 13.50
C GLN A 262 11.53 -12.43 14.79
N ALA A 263 10.49 -13.07 15.32
CA ALA A 263 9.86 -12.68 16.58
C ALA A 263 10.39 -13.44 17.80
N ALA A 264 11.36 -14.36 17.66
CA ALA A 264 11.81 -15.26 18.70
C ALA A 264 12.34 -14.53 19.95
N HIS A 265 12.94 -13.35 19.78
CA HIS A 265 13.48 -12.51 20.87
C HIS A 265 12.40 -11.82 21.72
N LEU A 266 11.13 -11.78 21.26
CA LEU A 266 10.01 -11.20 22.00
C LEU A 266 9.34 -12.27 22.86
N PRO A 267 8.89 -11.92 24.08
CA PRO A 267 8.11 -12.86 24.91
C PRO A 267 6.73 -13.15 24.28
N GLU A 268 6.16 -14.31 24.56
CA GLU A 268 4.86 -14.73 23.98
C GLU A 268 3.73 -13.74 24.26
N SER A 269 3.73 -13.10 25.42
CA SER A 269 2.76 -12.06 25.79
C SER A 269 2.76 -10.83 24.87
N ARG A 270 3.79 -10.68 24.05
CA ARG A 270 3.96 -9.59 23.08
C ARG A 270 3.85 -10.05 21.63
N LYS A 271 3.29 -11.24 21.41
CA LYS A 271 3.00 -11.78 20.07
C LYS A 271 1.51 -11.97 19.92
N ILE A 272 0.97 -11.55 18.80
CA ILE A 272 -0.41 -11.87 18.39
C ILE A 272 -0.35 -12.49 17.01
N ARG A 273 -0.83 -13.71 16.92
CA ARG A 273 -0.82 -14.50 15.68
C ARG A 273 -2.15 -14.41 14.98
N PHE A 274 -2.12 -14.03 13.71
CA PHE A 274 -3.29 -14.07 12.86
C PHE A 274 -3.22 -15.24 11.88
N ASP A 275 -4.37 -15.61 11.30
CA ASP A 275 -4.44 -16.68 10.31
C ASP A 275 -3.78 -16.26 8.98
N GLY A 276 -2.51 -16.64 8.84
CA GLY A 276 -1.71 -16.47 7.64
C GLY A 276 -1.86 -17.60 6.62
N GLY A 277 -2.63 -18.66 6.97
CA GLY A 277 -2.84 -19.86 6.15
C GLY A 277 -1.93 -21.03 6.46
N ALA A 278 -0.86 -20.84 7.25
CA ALA A 278 -0.01 -21.94 7.72
C ALA A 278 -0.64 -22.65 8.94
N PRO A 279 -0.38 -23.94 9.20
CA PRO A 279 -0.75 -24.62 10.43
C PRO A 279 -0.02 -24.00 11.63
N GLY A 280 -0.70 -23.88 12.78
CA GLY A 280 -0.08 -23.40 14.01
C GLY A 280 -1.05 -22.61 14.89
N PRO A 281 -0.58 -22.14 16.07
CA PRO A 281 -1.40 -21.36 17.01
C PRO A 281 -1.78 -20.01 16.40
N LYS A 282 -3.02 -19.56 16.67
CA LYS A 282 -3.58 -18.31 16.16
C LYS A 282 -4.49 -17.66 17.21
N ASP A 283 -4.29 -16.34 17.41
CA ASP A 283 -5.15 -15.49 18.23
C ASP A 283 -6.34 -14.95 17.43
N VAL A 284 -6.14 -14.78 16.12
CA VAL A 284 -7.19 -14.38 15.17
C VAL A 284 -7.28 -15.42 14.07
N LEU A 285 -8.37 -16.20 14.11
CA LEU A 285 -8.63 -17.31 13.21
C LEU A 285 -9.72 -16.95 12.22
N ILE A 286 -9.55 -17.31 10.95
CA ILE A 286 -10.60 -17.28 9.92
C ILE A 286 -11.41 -18.58 10.06
N LEU A 287 -12.68 -18.44 10.41
CA LEU A 287 -13.59 -19.59 10.58
C LEU A 287 -14.30 -19.95 9.27
N GLU A 288 -14.70 -18.93 8.52
CA GLU A 288 -15.46 -19.09 7.28
C GLU A 288 -15.31 -17.86 6.38
N THR A 289 -15.29 -18.08 5.08
CA THR A 289 -15.35 -17.03 4.06
C THR A 289 -16.48 -17.32 3.09
N VAL A 290 -17.40 -16.36 2.90
CA VAL A 290 -18.52 -16.47 1.97
C VAL A 290 -18.38 -15.37 0.93
N PRO A 291 -18.08 -15.70 -0.34
CA PRO A 291 -18.00 -14.71 -1.42
C PRO A 291 -19.36 -14.01 -1.62
N SER A 292 -19.31 -12.71 -1.90
CA SER A 292 -20.51 -11.86 -2.15
C SER A 292 -20.41 -11.15 -3.52
N GLY A 293 -19.77 -11.76 -4.50
CA GLY A 293 -19.60 -11.22 -5.83
C GLY A 293 -18.84 -9.89 -5.80
N VAL A 294 -19.35 -8.87 -6.50
CA VAL A 294 -18.75 -7.52 -6.57
C VAL A 294 -18.65 -6.84 -5.20
N ALA A 295 -19.56 -7.17 -4.27
CA ALA A 295 -19.54 -6.64 -2.91
C ALA A 295 -18.40 -7.20 -2.03
N GLY A 296 -17.55 -8.10 -2.59
CA GLY A 296 -16.43 -8.68 -1.87
C GLY A 296 -16.77 -10.00 -1.19
N GLN A 297 -16.68 -10.09 0.15
CA GLN A 297 -16.95 -11.31 0.92
C GLN A 297 -17.40 -11.00 2.35
N VAL A 298 -18.12 -11.95 2.95
CA VAL A 298 -18.41 -11.98 4.38
C VAL A 298 -17.45 -12.98 5.02
N VAL A 299 -16.78 -12.57 6.08
CA VAL A 299 -15.80 -13.40 6.80
C VAL A 299 -16.19 -13.50 8.27
N ARG A 300 -16.22 -14.74 8.78
CA ARG A 300 -16.35 -15.02 10.21
C ARG A 300 -14.97 -15.24 10.80
N PHE A 301 -14.66 -14.51 11.83
CA PHE A 301 -13.41 -14.64 12.58
C PHE A 301 -13.68 -15.09 14.02
N ALA A 302 -12.66 -15.68 14.64
CA ALA A 302 -12.53 -15.73 16.09
C ALA A 302 -11.34 -14.86 16.50
N VAL A 303 -11.58 -13.79 17.24
CA VAL A 303 -10.56 -12.89 17.77
C VAL A 303 -10.37 -13.21 19.24
N ARG A 304 -9.26 -13.84 19.61
CA ARG A 304 -9.02 -14.36 20.97
C ARG A 304 -10.20 -15.16 21.50
N GLY A 305 -10.76 -16.01 20.67
CA GLY A 305 -11.92 -16.86 20.99
C GLY A 305 -13.29 -16.16 20.85
N GLN A 306 -13.36 -14.84 20.70
CA GLN A 306 -14.61 -14.12 20.48
C GLN A 306 -15.01 -14.19 19.00
N PRO A 307 -16.18 -14.73 18.64
CA PRO A 307 -16.65 -14.74 17.26
C PRO A 307 -17.09 -13.34 16.84
N VAL A 308 -16.66 -12.94 15.64
CA VAL A 308 -17.05 -11.68 14.99
C VAL A 308 -17.28 -11.91 13.50
N VAL A 309 -18.11 -11.07 12.88
CA VAL A 309 -18.38 -11.09 11.45
C VAL A 309 -17.95 -9.77 10.83
N ALA A 310 -17.19 -9.83 9.74
CA ALA A 310 -16.82 -8.68 8.95
C ALA A 310 -17.34 -8.80 7.52
N ARG A 311 -17.82 -7.70 6.96
CA ARG A 311 -18.09 -7.54 5.54
C ARG A 311 -16.88 -6.86 4.93
N LEU A 312 -16.16 -7.53 4.04
CA LEU A 312 -14.99 -6.99 3.37
C LEU A 312 -15.36 -6.61 1.94
N PRO A 313 -15.19 -5.35 1.52
CA PRO A 313 -15.40 -4.96 0.11
C PRO A 313 -14.27 -5.47 -0.81
N LEU A 314 -13.64 -6.57 -0.43
CA LEU A 314 -12.46 -7.16 -1.04
C LEU A 314 -12.66 -8.67 -1.15
N ALA A 315 -12.51 -9.22 -2.35
CA ALA A 315 -12.61 -10.65 -2.57
C ALA A 315 -11.30 -11.39 -2.25
N GLY A 316 -11.40 -12.67 -1.97
CA GLY A 316 -10.30 -13.62 -1.88
C GLY A 316 -9.73 -13.82 -0.47
N ILE A 317 -9.27 -15.05 -0.22
CA ILE A 317 -8.74 -15.48 1.07
C ILE A 317 -7.55 -14.64 1.56
N HIS A 318 -6.71 -14.14 0.65
CA HIS A 318 -5.58 -13.28 1.01
C HIS A 318 -6.05 -11.96 1.63
N ASN A 319 -7.20 -11.41 1.21
CA ASN A 319 -7.79 -10.23 1.82
C ASN A 319 -8.46 -10.54 3.16
N ALA A 320 -9.01 -11.73 3.35
CA ALA A 320 -9.45 -12.20 4.66
C ALA A 320 -8.27 -12.31 5.64
N ARG A 321 -7.09 -12.78 5.18
CA ARG A 321 -5.84 -12.81 5.98
C ARG A 321 -5.33 -11.40 6.33
N ASN A 322 -5.38 -10.47 5.38
CA ASN A 322 -5.05 -9.06 5.66
C ASN A 322 -6.00 -8.45 6.70
N ALA A 323 -7.29 -8.81 6.64
CA ALA A 323 -8.29 -8.41 7.63
C ALA A 323 -8.04 -9.06 9.01
N ALA A 324 -7.64 -10.32 9.05
CA ALA A 324 -7.21 -10.99 10.29
C ALA A 324 -6.03 -10.27 10.94
N ALA A 325 -5.04 -9.82 10.14
CA ALA A 325 -3.93 -9.02 10.64
C ALA A 325 -4.41 -7.66 11.22
N ALA A 326 -5.36 -6.99 10.57
CA ALA A 326 -5.93 -5.74 11.07
C ALA A 326 -6.71 -5.94 12.39
N LEU A 327 -7.47 -7.02 12.51
CA LEU A 327 -8.16 -7.39 13.76
C LEU A 327 -7.15 -7.74 14.87
N ALA A 328 -6.02 -8.36 14.53
CA ALA A 328 -4.93 -8.62 15.48
C ALA A 328 -4.29 -7.32 15.98
N VAL A 329 -4.13 -6.31 15.11
CA VAL A 329 -3.69 -4.96 15.51
C VAL A 329 -4.70 -4.30 16.46
N ALA A 330 -5.99 -4.36 16.15
CA ALA A 330 -7.04 -3.84 17.03
C ALA A 330 -7.01 -4.54 18.41
N ALA A 331 -6.85 -5.86 18.43
CA ALA A 331 -6.71 -6.64 19.66
C ALA A 331 -5.41 -6.30 20.45
N ALA A 332 -4.29 -6.01 19.75
CA ALA A 332 -3.05 -5.56 20.36
C ALA A 332 -3.21 -4.22 21.09
N LEU A 333 -4.07 -3.35 20.55
CA LEU A 333 -4.34 -2.02 21.09
C LEU A 333 -5.54 -1.99 22.05
N GLY A 334 -6.13 -3.16 22.36
CA GLY A 334 -7.23 -3.29 23.32
C GLY A 334 -8.58 -2.79 22.80
N LEU A 335 -8.76 -2.68 21.48
CA LEU A 335 -10.00 -2.21 20.88
C LEU A 335 -11.06 -3.33 20.81
N PRO A 336 -12.36 -3.00 20.92
CA PRO A 336 -13.44 -3.99 20.85
C PRO A 336 -13.47 -4.68 19.46
N ALA A 337 -13.31 -6.00 19.45
CA ALA A 337 -13.29 -6.78 18.21
C ALA A 337 -14.54 -6.64 17.33
N PRO A 338 -15.79 -6.57 17.88
CA PRO A 338 -16.99 -6.35 17.07
C PRO A 338 -16.98 -5.00 16.33
N ALA A 339 -16.55 -3.92 17.00
CA ALA A 339 -16.49 -2.58 16.40
C ALA A 339 -15.41 -2.54 15.30
N ALA A 340 -14.22 -3.08 15.59
CA ALA A 340 -13.14 -3.18 14.60
C ALA A 340 -13.57 -4.00 13.37
N ALA A 341 -14.25 -5.15 13.56
CA ALA A 341 -14.72 -6.00 12.47
C ALA A 341 -15.81 -5.31 11.62
N SER A 342 -16.74 -4.59 12.25
CA SER A 342 -17.78 -3.83 11.56
C SER A 342 -17.18 -2.76 10.64
N ALA A 343 -16.15 -2.07 11.11
CA ALA A 343 -15.50 -0.98 10.38
C ALA A 343 -14.76 -1.41 9.12
N LEU A 344 -14.40 -2.68 9.01
CA LEU A 344 -13.71 -3.19 7.82
C LEU A 344 -14.55 -3.04 6.54
N SER A 345 -15.88 -2.90 6.65
CA SER A 345 -16.78 -2.62 5.52
C SER A 345 -16.51 -1.26 4.86
N GLU A 346 -15.97 -0.31 5.62
CA GLU A 346 -15.68 1.06 5.16
C GLU A 346 -14.29 1.17 4.48
N THR A 347 -13.55 0.05 4.39
CA THR A 347 -12.22 0.05 3.81
C THR A 347 -12.24 0.46 2.34
N ARG A 348 -11.44 1.47 1.99
CA ARG A 348 -11.24 1.90 0.61
C ARG A 348 -9.78 1.72 0.25
N LEU A 349 -9.52 0.91 -0.79
CA LEU A 349 -8.17 0.75 -1.32
C LEU A 349 -7.82 1.86 -2.30
N PRO A 350 -6.52 2.20 -2.42
CA PRO A 350 -6.05 3.01 -3.54
C PRO A 350 -6.36 2.35 -4.88
N PRO A 351 -6.47 3.13 -5.97
CA PRO A 351 -6.70 2.61 -7.31
C PRO A 351 -5.72 1.49 -7.69
N HIS A 352 -6.15 0.59 -8.57
CA HIS A 352 -5.35 -0.50 -9.11
C HIS A 352 -4.93 -1.59 -8.11
N ARG A 353 -5.68 -1.73 -7.00
CA ARG A 353 -5.44 -2.78 -5.99
C ARG A 353 -6.73 -3.55 -5.72
N SER A 354 -6.93 -4.61 -6.51
CA SER A 354 -8.13 -5.46 -6.45
C SER A 354 -9.44 -4.65 -6.49
N PHE A 355 -9.45 -3.56 -7.27
CA PHE A 355 -10.58 -2.64 -7.36
C PHE A 355 -11.58 -3.15 -8.41
N PRO A 356 -12.81 -3.53 -8.03
CA PRO A 356 -13.82 -3.97 -8.97
C PRO A 356 -14.38 -2.78 -9.76
N ARG A 357 -14.40 -2.89 -11.09
CA ARG A 357 -15.07 -1.96 -12.00
C ARG A 357 -16.14 -2.72 -12.78
N GLU A 358 -17.33 -2.20 -12.84
CA GLU A 358 -18.39 -2.75 -13.66
C GLU A 358 -18.48 -2.00 -15.00
N ALA A 359 -18.45 -2.72 -16.12
CA ALA A 359 -18.60 -2.14 -17.45
C ALA A 359 -19.32 -3.13 -18.37
N GLY A 360 -20.40 -2.70 -19.05
CA GLY A 360 -21.20 -3.52 -19.95
C GLY A 360 -21.69 -4.82 -19.31
N GLY A 361 -22.01 -4.82 -18.02
CA GLY A 361 -22.43 -5.98 -17.24
C GLY A 361 -21.31 -6.99 -16.93
N ARG A 362 -20.02 -6.69 -17.23
CA ARG A 362 -18.85 -7.48 -16.84
C ARG A 362 -18.16 -6.84 -15.66
N ILE A 363 -17.42 -7.65 -14.90
CA ILE A 363 -16.69 -7.16 -13.73
C ILE A 363 -15.19 -7.24 -14.03
N ILE A 364 -14.53 -6.09 -14.03
CA ILE A 364 -13.08 -5.96 -14.21
C ILE A 364 -12.46 -5.82 -12.81
N LEU A 365 -11.65 -6.79 -12.41
CA LEU A 365 -10.85 -6.71 -11.20
C LEU A 365 -9.52 -6.03 -11.55
N ASP A 366 -9.45 -4.73 -11.29
CA ASP A 366 -8.26 -3.91 -11.52
C ASP A 366 -7.25 -4.11 -10.39
N ASP A 367 -6.20 -4.90 -10.66
CA ASP A 367 -5.11 -5.20 -9.72
C ASP A 367 -3.73 -4.97 -10.36
N CYS A 368 -3.64 -3.93 -11.21
CA CYS A 368 -2.46 -3.65 -12.02
C CYS A 368 -1.44 -2.70 -11.38
N TYR A 369 -1.50 -2.47 -10.06
CA TYR A 369 -0.51 -1.66 -9.36
C TYR A 369 0.87 -2.32 -9.33
N ASN A 370 0.96 -3.61 -9.01
CA ASN A 370 2.21 -4.40 -9.00
C ASN A 370 1.90 -5.90 -9.08
N ALA A 371 2.91 -6.69 -9.46
CA ALA A 371 2.79 -8.13 -9.56
C ALA A 371 4.08 -8.84 -9.11
N ASN A 372 3.89 -9.99 -8.46
CA ASN A 372 4.87 -11.04 -8.26
C ASN A 372 4.14 -12.39 -8.29
N PRO A 373 4.84 -13.54 -8.36
CA PRO A 373 4.20 -14.85 -8.52
C PRO A 373 3.14 -15.18 -7.47
N ALA A 374 3.40 -14.86 -6.20
CA ALA A 374 2.45 -15.12 -5.12
C ALA A 374 1.19 -14.25 -5.23
N SER A 375 1.35 -12.96 -5.56
CA SER A 375 0.22 -12.04 -5.74
C SER A 375 -0.58 -12.35 -7.02
N MET A 376 0.07 -12.85 -8.08
CA MET A 376 -0.62 -13.34 -9.30
C MET A 376 -1.52 -14.52 -8.98
N ARG A 377 -0.99 -15.56 -8.28
CA ARG A 377 -1.77 -16.74 -7.86
C ARG A 377 -2.96 -16.34 -6.98
N ALA A 378 -2.73 -15.44 -6.02
CA ALA A 378 -3.79 -14.96 -5.14
C ALA A 378 -4.91 -14.24 -5.91
N ALA A 379 -4.57 -13.39 -6.87
CA ALA A 379 -5.54 -12.67 -7.69
C ALA A 379 -6.30 -13.62 -8.66
N LEU A 380 -5.60 -14.57 -9.28
CA LEU A 380 -6.21 -15.62 -10.11
C LEU A 380 -7.21 -16.45 -9.30
N GLY A 381 -6.83 -16.93 -8.12
CA GLY A 381 -7.75 -17.65 -7.24
C GLY A 381 -8.97 -16.81 -6.84
N SER A 382 -8.79 -15.51 -6.64
CA SER A 382 -9.89 -14.61 -6.26
C SER A 382 -10.89 -14.42 -7.40
N VAL A 383 -10.43 -14.17 -8.63
CA VAL A 383 -11.32 -13.96 -9.77
C VAL A 383 -12.07 -15.24 -10.13
N VAL A 384 -11.43 -16.41 -10.04
CA VAL A 384 -12.07 -17.72 -10.27
C VAL A 384 -13.13 -18.00 -9.18
N THR A 385 -12.79 -17.78 -7.91
CA THR A 385 -13.75 -17.97 -6.81
C THR A 385 -14.93 -17.01 -6.91
N ALA A 386 -14.67 -15.73 -7.24
CA ALA A 386 -15.72 -14.72 -7.35
C ALA A 386 -16.66 -14.99 -8.54
N SER A 387 -16.14 -15.48 -9.67
CA SER A 387 -16.97 -15.85 -10.83
C SER A 387 -17.85 -17.06 -10.57
N ALA A 388 -17.42 -17.99 -9.72
CA ALA A 388 -18.20 -19.17 -9.35
C ALA A 388 -19.30 -18.89 -8.30
N ALA A 389 -19.25 -17.72 -7.62
CA ALA A 389 -20.22 -17.37 -6.59
C ALA A 389 -21.59 -17.07 -7.21
N PRO A 390 -22.72 -17.46 -6.54
CA PRO A 390 -24.05 -17.10 -6.98
C PRO A 390 -24.20 -15.58 -7.06
N SER A 391 -24.66 -15.06 -8.22
CA SER A 391 -24.96 -13.64 -8.37
C SER A 391 -26.18 -13.28 -7.53
N SER A 392 -26.04 -12.32 -6.60
CA SER A 392 -27.15 -11.73 -5.86
C SER A 392 -27.97 -10.73 -6.69
N ALA A 393 -27.53 -10.39 -7.90
CA ALA A 393 -28.18 -9.49 -8.82
C ALA A 393 -29.10 -10.29 -9.77
N SER A 394 -30.40 -10.27 -9.51
CA SER A 394 -31.54 -10.77 -10.29
C SER A 394 -31.61 -12.30 -10.45
N PRO A 395 -32.56 -12.95 -9.77
CA PRO A 395 -32.93 -14.35 -10.07
C PRO A 395 -33.53 -14.41 -11.47
N GLY A 396 -32.86 -15.07 -12.40
CA GLY A 396 -33.51 -15.50 -13.66
C GLY A 396 -32.79 -15.26 -14.97
N THR A 397 -31.58 -14.72 -15.05
CA THR A 397 -30.97 -14.33 -16.33
C THR A 397 -29.72 -15.09 -16.77
N HIS A 398 -29.18 -16.03 -16.01
CA HIS A 398 -27.96 -16.74 -16.45
C HIS A 398 -28.13 -18.26 -16.47
N VAL A 399 -28.44 -18.79 -17.64
CA VAL A 399 -28.21 -20.21 -17.98
C VAL A 399 -26.71 -20.35 -18.32
N GLY A 400 -25.93 -20.88 -17.37
CA GLY A 400 -24.47 -21.07 -17.46
C GLY A 400 -23.73 -20.06 -16.56
N GLY A 401 -22.94 -20.56 -15.58
CA GLY A 401 -22.19 -19.77 -14.61
C GLY A 401 -21.30 -18.69 -15.26
N ALA A 402 -20.98 -17.66 -14.49
CA ALA A 402 -20.02 -16.64 -14.88
C ALA A 402 -18.62 -17.28 -15.07
N ARG A 403 -17.84 -16.76 -16.01
CA ARG A 403 -16.51 -17.27 -16.34
C ARG A 403 -15.44 -16.26 -15.91
N ALA A 404 -14.25 -16.75 -15.63
CA ALA A 404 -13.09 -15.94 -15.32
C ALA A 404 -12.17 -15.81 -16.54
N PHE A 405 -11.67 -14.59 -16.78
CA PHE A 405 -10.67 -14.25 -17.80
C PHE A 405 -9.57 -13.41 -17.17
N ALA A 406 -8.42 -13.29 -17.86
CA ALA A 406 -7.38 -12.38 -17.39
C ALA A 406 -6.65 -11.67 -18.54
N VAL A 407 -6.18 -10.45 -18.23
CA VAL A 407 -5.09 -9.76 -18.91
C VAL A 407 -3.92 -9.68 -17.94
N LEU A 408 -2.86 -10.43 -18.20
CA LEU A 408 -1.66 -10.47 -17.35
C LEU A 408 -0.47 -9.85 -18.09
N GLY A 409 0.44 -9.25 -17.36
CA GLY A 409 1.69 -8.75 -17.90
C GLY A 409 2.89 -9.23 -17.10
N ASP A 410 4.08 -8.75 -17.49
CA ASP A 410 5.34 -9.16 -16.89
C ASP A 410 5.39 -8.87 -15.39
N MET A 411 6.06 -9.78 -14.67
CA MET A 411 6.47 -9.61 -13.28
C MET A 411 7.95 -9.25 -13.28
N LEU A 412 8.27 -8.02 -12.87
CA LEU A 412 9.64 -7.51 -12.84
C LEU A 412 10.34 -7.87 -11.51
N GLU A 413 11.67 -7.74 -11.48
CA GLU A 413 12.52 -7.95 -10.28
C GLU A 413 12.49 -9.39 -9.73
N LEU A 414 12.35 -10.41 -10.60
CA LEU A 414 12.33 -11.82 -10.20
C LEU A 414 13.70 -12.51 -10.33
N GLY A 415 14.70 -11.83 -10.90
CA GLY A 415 16.04 -12.40 -11.09
C GLY A 415 16.10 -13.58 -12.06
N PRO A 416 17.04 -14.53 -11.86
CA PRO A 416 17.31 -15.60 -12.81
C PRO A 416 16.14 -16.56 -13.03
N ASP A 417 15.24 -16.72 -12.05
CA ASP A 417 14.10 -17.64 -12.14
C ASP A 417 12.89 -17.03 -12.87
N SER A 418 13.04 -15.80 -13.42
CA SER A 418 11.94 -15.03 -14.00
C SER A 418 11.12 -15.83 -15.03
N VAL A 419 11.79 -16.54 -15.96
CA VAL A 419 11.14 -17.33 -17.00
C VAL A 419 10.27 -18.44 -16.40
N GLU A 420 10.83 -19.23 -15.46
CA GLU A 420 10.08 -20.33 -14.85
C GLU A 420 8.94 -19.85 -13.96
N GLN A 421 9.14 -18.73 -13.25
CA GLN A 421 8.08 -18.11 -12.45
C GLN A 421 6.90 -17.64 -13.30
N HIS A 422 7.16 -17.04 -14.47
CA HIS A 422 6.12 -16.66 -15.42
C HIS A 422 5.38 -17.88 -15.98
N ARG A 423 6.14 -18.94 -16.35
CA ARG A 423 5.55 -20.19 -16.84
C ARG A 423 4.69 -20.87 -15.77
N ALA A 424 5.13 -20.88 -14.52
CA ALA A 424 4.35 -21.41 -13.40
C ALA A 424 3.02 -20.66 -13.20
N VAL A 425 3.03 -19.32 -13.27
CA VAL A 425 1.80 -18.52 -13.21
C VAL A 425 0.85 -18.87 -14.38
N GLY A 426 1.41 -19.15 -15.55
CA GLY A 426 0.61 -19.62 -16.71
C GLY A 426 -0.09 -20.95 -16.44
N ARG A 427 0.62 -21.93 -15.85
CA ARG A 427 0.02 -23.22 -15.42
C ARG A 427 -1.08 -23.02 -14.38
N ASP A 428 -0.88 -22.12 -13.41
CA ASP A 428 -1.90 -21.80 -12.42
C ASP A 428 -3.13 -21.13 -13.06
N ALA A 429 -2.92 -20.23 -14.03
CA ALA A 429 -4.02 -19.55 -14.77
C ALA A 429 -4.92 -20.53 -15.53
N ALA A 430 -4.36 -21.61 -16.10
CA ALA A 430 -5.10 -22.61 -16.82
C ALA A 430 -6.10 -23.41 -15.95
N GLN A 431 -5.93 -23.41 -14.62
CA GLN A 431 -6.78 -24.18 -13.72
C GLN A 431 -8.20 -23.63 -13.55
N GLY A 432 -8.48 -22.40 -14.01
CA GLY A 432 -9.81 -21.83 -13.81
C GLY A 432 -10.18 -20.68 -14.77
N LEU A 433 -9.28 -20.24 -15.64
CA LEU A 433 -9.61 -19.23 -16.64
C LEU A 433 -10.23 -19.84 -17.89
N ALA A 434 -11.23 -19.15 -18.45
CA ALA A 434 -11.82 -19.44 -19.75
C ALA A 434 -11.05 -18.80 -20.91
N GLY A 435 -10.10 -17.90 -20.64
CA GLY A 435 -9.23 -17.27 -21.62
C GLY A 435 -8.24 -16.31 -20.99
N LEU A 436 -7.10 -16.12 -21.64
CA LEU A 436 -5.95 -15.38 -21.16
C LEU A 436 -5.31 -14.55 -22.26
N ALA A 437 -5.20 -13.24 -22.06
CA ALA A 437 -4.34 -12.39 -22.87
C ALA A 437 -3.11 -11.98 -22.04
N VAL A 438 -1.94 -11.97 -22.66
CA VAL A 438 -0.70 -11.60 -21.98
C VAL A 438 0.02 -10.47 -22.69
N VAL A 439 0.64 -9.58 -21.94
CA VAL A 439 1.33 -8.39 -22.42
C VAL A 439 2.79 -8.42 -21.95
N GLY A 440 3.70 -8.23 -22.88
CA GLY A 440 5.12 -8.13 -22.61
C GLY A 440 5.93 -9.36 -23.02
N PRO A 441 7.28 -9.24 -23.05
CA PRO A 441 8.16 -10.29 -23.51
C PRO A 441 8.13 -11.55 -22.60
N LEU A 442 8.05 -11.39 -21.30
CA LEU A 442 7.92 -12.50 -20.34
C LEU A 442 6.48 -13.01 -20.24
N GLY A 443 5.48 -12.20 -20.65
CA GLY A 443 4.11 -12.65 -20.84
C GLY A 443 3.99 -13.85 -21.78
N ALA A 444 4.90 -13.98 -22.76
CA ALA A 444 4.97 -15.14 -23.65
C ALA A 444 5.20 -16.46 -22.88
N GLU A 445 5.95 -16.43 -21.77
CA GLU A 445 6.15 -17.59 -20.91
C GLU A 445 4.92 -17.93 -20.07
N ILE A 446 4.15 -16.92 -19.64
CA ILE A 446 2.83 -17.15 -19.04
C ILE A 446 1.92 -17.87 -20.03
N ALA A 447 1.85 -17.37 -21.28
CA ALA A 447 1.05 -17.99 -22.34
C ALA A 447 1.48 -19.43 -22.62
N ARG A 448 2.79 -19.68 -22.64
CA ARG A 448 3.35 -21.03 -22.80
C ARG A 448 2.91 -21.96 -21.69
N GLY A 449 3.11 -21.58 -20.43
CA GLY A 449 2.68 -22.37 -19.30
C GLY A 449 1.18 -22.65 -19.27
N ALA A 450 0.35 -21.68 -19.68
CA ALA A 450 -1.10 -21.85 -19.78
C ALA A 450 -1.50 -22.89 -20.85
N ARG A 451 -0.87 -22.84 -22.03
CA ARG A 451 -1.12 -23.83 -23.10
C ARG A 451 -0.62 -25.23 -22.71
N GLU A 452 0.56 -25.34 -22.09
CA GLU A 452 1.11 -26.60 -21.59
C GLU A 452 0.19 -27.24 -20.54
N ALA A 453 -0.54 -26.43 -19.77
CA ALA A 453 -1.51 -26.89 -18.77
C ALA A 453 -2.94 -27.05 -19.29
N GLY A 454 -3.16 -26.94 -20.64
CA GLY A 454 -4.41 -27.29 -21.28
C GLY A 454 -5.38 -26.15 -21.59
N LEU A 455 -4.98 -24.89 -21.40
CA LEU A 455 -5.82 -23.77 -21.84
C LEU A 455 -5.83 -23.73 -23.39
N PRO A 456 -7.02 -23.75 -24.07
CA PRO A 456 -7.12 -23.82 -25.52
C PRO A 456 -6.32 -22.71 -26.22
N ALA A 457 -5.61 -23.05 -27.29
CA ALA A 457 -4.71 -22.13 -27.98
C ALA A 457 -5.42 -20.89 -28.54
N ASP A 458 -6.68 -21.03 -28.98
CA ASP A 458 -7.56 -19.95 -29.48
C ASP A 458 -8.07 -19.05 -28.33
N ARG A 459 -7.83 -19.43 -27.08
CA ARG A 459 -8.14 -18.69 -25.85
C ARG A 459 -6.91 -18.09 -25.19
N VAL A 460 -5.75 -18.11 -25.86
CA VAL A 460 -4.50 -17.53 -25.36
C VAL A 460 -3.90 -16.59 -26.40
N VAL A 461 -3.87 -15.30 -26.09
CA VAL A 461 -3.30 -14.24 -26.93
C VAL A 461 -2.06 -13.66 -26.28
N THR A 462 -1.01 -13.44 -27.08
CA THR A 462 0.24 -12.78 -26.66
C THR A 462 0.42 -11.51 -27.50
N THR A 463 0.70 -10.37 -26.86
CA THR A 463 0.86 -9.06 -27.52
C THR A 463 1.81 -8.16 -26.72
N SER A 464 2.34 -7.12 -27.36
CA SER A 464 3.04 -6.03 -26.67
C SER A 464 2.12 -4.90 -26.24
N GLU A 465 0.88 -4.85 -26.81
CA GLU A 465 -0.02 -3.71 -26.64
C GLU A 465 -1.18 -4.03 -25.70
N PRO A 466 -1.32 -3.29 -24.58
CA PRO A 466 -2.41 -3.48 -23.62
C PRO A 466 -3.82 -3.40 -24.25
N ALA A 467 -4.03 -2.50 -25.21
CA ALA A 467 -5.32 -2.34 -25.87
C ALA A 467 -5.69 -3.57 -26.74
N THR A 468 -4.71 -4.21 -27.40
CA THR A 468 -4.92 -5.46 -28.17
C THR A 468 -5.30 -6.61 -27.24
N ALA A 469 -4.64 -6.74 -26.10
CA ALA A 469 -4.98 -7.73 -25.07
C ALA A 469 -6.42 -7.52 -24.57
N ALA A 470 -6.79 -6.28 -24.29
CA ALA A 470 -8.14 -5.89 -23.86
C ALA A 470 -9.20 -6.25 -24.90
N ALA A 471 -8.95 -5.94 -26.18
CA ALA A 471 -9.87 -6.26 -27.28
C ALA A 471 -10.10 -7.78 -27.44
N ALA A 472 -9.03 -8.59 -27.33
CA ALA A 472 -9.14 -10.04 -27.38
C ALA A 472 -10.03 -10.59 -26.25
N VAL A 473 -9.81 -10.13 -24.99
CA VAL A 473 -10.62 -10.56 -23.85
C VAL A 473 -12.05 -10.03 -23.97
N ALA A 474 -12.26 -8.81 -24.46
CA ALA A 474 -13.59 -8.26 -24.66
C ALA A 474 -14.42 -9.11 -25.64
N ALA A 475 -13.80 -9.60 -26.73
CA ALA A 475 -14.46 -10.46 -27.72
C ALA A 475 -14.88 -11.84 -27.17
N TRP A 476 -14.22 -12.34 -26.12
CA TRP A 476 -14.54 -13.63 -25.51
C TRP A 476 -15.59 -13.56 -24.41
N THR A 477 -15.78 -12.36 -23.83
CA THR A 477 -16.57 -12.17 -22.61
C THR A 477 -18.02 -11.77 -22.91
N ARG A 478 -18.91 -12.13 -22.00
CA ARG A 478 -20.33 -11.77 -21.99
C ARG A 478 -20.69 -11.12 -20.63
N PRO A 479 -21.84 -10.43 -20.54
CA PRO A 479 -22.33 -9.93 -19.26
C PRO A 479 -22.32 -11.03 -18.18
N GLY A 480 -21.87 -10.67 -16.97
CA GLY A 480 -21.67 -11.57 -15.85
C GLY A 480 -20.25 -12.12 -15.72
N ASP A 481 -19.42 -12.13 -16.78
CA ASP A 481 -18.05 -12.63 -16.72
C ASP A 481 -17.12 -11.68 -15.93
N TRP A 482 -16.07 -12.27 -15.35
CA TRP A 482 -15.05 -11.58 -14.58
C TRP A 482 -13.73 -11.52 -15.33
N ILE A 483 -13.03 -10.39 -15.22
CA ILE A 483 -11.76 -10.14 -15.91
C ILE A 483 -10.75 -9.62 -14.90
N LEU A 484 -9.66 -10.35 -14.65
CA LEU A 484 -8.53 -9.88 -13.87
C LEU A 484 -7.57 -9.10 -14.78
N VAL A 485 -7.10 -7.92 -14.33
CA VAL A 485 -6.01 -7.19 -14.99
C VAL A 485 -4.87 -7.00 -13.98
N LYS A 486 -3.69 -7.60 -14.26
CA LYS A 486 -2.56 -7.58 -13.32
C LYS A 486 -1.19 -7.64 -13.98
N ALA A 487 -0.28 -6.75 -13.57
CA ALA A 487 1.13 -6.71 -13.97
C ALA A 487 1.98 -5.92 -12.97
N SER A 488 3.29 -5.96 -13.13
CA SER A 488 4.20 -5.04 -12.45
C SER A 488 3.96 -3.59 -12.86
N ARG A 489 4.24 -2.64 -11.96
CA ARG A 489 3.97 -1.20 -12.14
C ARG A 489 4.57 -0.63 -13.43
N GLY A 490 5.77 -1.10 -13.82
CA GLY A 490 6.44 -0.68 -15.03
C GLY A 490 5.68 -0.97 -16.33
N MET A 491 4.78 -1.96 -16.34
CA MET A 491 3.97 -2.35 -17.48
C MET A 491 2.82 -1.40 -17.80
N ARG A 492 2.41 -0.55 -16.85
CA ARG A 492 1.31 0.42 -16.97
C ARG A 492 0.02 -0.22 -17.52
N LEU A 493 -0.34 -1.39 -16.97
CA LEU A 493 -1.44 -2.19 -17.47
C LEU A 493 -2.83 -1.59 -17.15
N GLU A 494 -2.90 -0.47 -16.43
CA GLU A 494 -4.11 0.36 -16.31
C GLU A 494 -4.68 0.76 -17.67
N ARG A 495 -3.83 0.84 -18.71
CA ARG A 495 -4.26 1.09 -20.10
C ARG A 495 -5.14 -0.03 -20.67
N ALA A 496 -4.94 -1.27 -20.22
CA ALA A 496 -5.84 -2.37 -20.60
C ALA A 496 -7.18 -2.29 -19.87
N VAL A 497 -7.19 -1.82 -18.61
CA VAL A 497 -8.43 -1.57 -17.86
C VAL A 497 -9.28 -0.51 -18.56
N ASP A 498 -8.66 0.62 -18.93
CA ASP A 498 -9.35 1.71 -19.62
C ASP A 498 -9.89 1.25 -20.97
N ALA A 499 -9.09 0.51 -21.77
CA ALA A 499 -9.52 -0.05 -23.04
C ALA A 499 -10.67 -1.07 -22.89
N LEU A 500 -10.69 -1.90 -21.85
CA LEU A 500 -11.83 -2.79 -21.55
C LEU A 500 -13.11 -2.01 -21.28
N VAL A 501 -13.01 -0.96 -20.45
CA VAL A 501 -14.16 -0.09 -20.14
C VAL A 501 -14.71 0.57 -21.41
N GLU A 502 -13.84 1.11 -22.25
CA GLU A 502 -14.23 1.72 -23.55
C GLU A 502 -14.89 0.71 -24.50
N ASN A 503 -14.30 -0.48 -24.65
CA ASN A 503 -14.86 -1.55 -25.49
C ASN A 503 -16.27 -1.98 -25.04
N PHE A 504 -16.51 -2.03 -23.74
CA PHE A 504 -17.80 -2.42 -23.19
C PHE A 504 -18.84 -1.28 -23.19
N ALA A 505 -18.40 -0.02 -23.12
CA ALA A 505 -19.28 1.14 -23.23
C ALA A 505 -19.79 1.36 -24.66
N SER A 506 -18.98 0.97 -25.67
CA SER A 506 -19.30 1.21 -27.10
C SER A 506 -20.33 0.22 -27.67
N GLY A 507 -20.72 -0.83 -26.93
CA GLY A 507 -21.60 -1.89 -27.42
C GLY A 507 -20.94 -2.78 -28.50
N PRO A 508 -21.51 -3.92 -28.89
CA PRO A 508 -20.99 -4.68 -30.03
C PRO A 508 -21.18 -3.85 -31.32
N ARG A 509 -20.07 -3.54 -32.01
CA ARG A 509 -20.11 -3.06 -33.40
C ARG A 509 -20.54 -4.17 -34.33
#